data_b01844769146df49d8ed796f8bbbf2e6
#
_entry.id   b01844769146df49d8ed796f8bbbf2e6
#
_cell.length_a   1.000
_cell.length_b   1.000
_cell.length_c   1.000
_cell.angle_alpha   90.00
_cell.angle_beta   90.00
_cell.angle_gamma   90.00
#
_symmetry.space_group_name_H-M   'P 1'
#
loop_
_entity.id
_entity.type
_entity.pdbx_description
1 polymer ?
#
loop_
_entity_poly.entity_id
_entity_poly.type
_entity_poly.pdbx_seq_one_letter_code
_entity_poly.pdbx_strand_id
1 'polypeptide(L)'
;ARNGRLVSAAIGKASLITGAQAVLLVALLHGALGVAWSLLPATLGFSLLIAIAFTAFHYLLTSGLGRAGLIVSLFLLAVQITSTGGIYPIELLSTPFQVVSPFLPLTYAVQGMQGILAGGNPGGVIAAAAVLAAFGIGSTVLALFAIRRTRRAGAIGLLPAVAS
;
A
#
# COMPACT_ATOMS: atom_id res chain seq x y z
N ALA A 1 -3.92 -22.45 9.88
CA ALA A 1 -5.18 -21.98 9.29
C ALA A 1 -5.76 -20.75 9.99
N ARG A 2 -5.81 -20.68 11.33
CA ARG A 2 -6.44 -19.57 12.09
C ARG A 2 -5.77 -18.21 11.90
N ASN A 3 -4.44 -18.16 11.82
CA ASN A 3 -3.71 -16.90 11.66
C ASN A 3 -3.89 -16.27 10.27
N GLY A 4 -3.94 -17.10 9.22
CA GLY A 4 -4.22 -16.61 7.87
C GLY A 4 -5.61 -15.98 7.77
N ARG A 5 -6.63 -16.61 8.36
CA ARG A 5 -8.00 -16.06 8.39
C ARG A 5 -8.12 -14.76 9.17
N LEU A 6 -7.34 -14.57 10.24
CA LEU A 6 -7.33 -13.32 11.01
C LEU A 6 -6.66 -12.18 10.22
N VAL A 7 -5.53 -12.46 9.57
CA VAL A 7 -4.83 -11.48 8.73
C VAL A 7 -5.68 -11.09 7.52
N SER A 8 -6.21 -12.06 6.80
CA SER A 8 -7.08 -11.78 5.65
C SER A 8 -8.35 -11.04 6.04
N ALA A 9 -8.95 -11.35 7.19
CA ALA A 9 -10.12 -10.63 7.69
C ALA A 9 -9.79 -9.19 8.11
N ALA A 10 -8.64 -8.96 8.74
CA ALA A 10 -8.20 -7.62 9.14
C ALA A 10 -7.87 -6.74 7.93
N ILE A 11 -7.07 -7.27 6.99
CA ILE A 11 -6.76 -6.58 5.73
C ILE A 11 -8.05 -6.38 4.93
N GLY A 12 -8.93 -7.38 4.85
CA GLY A 12 -10.19 -7.28 4.12
C GLY A 12 -11.11 -6.17 4.63
N LYS A 13 -11.28 -6.04 5.97
CA LYS A 13 -12.07 -4.96 6.56
C LYS A 13 -11.48 -3.58 6.27
N ALA A 14 -10.16 -3.42 6.43
CA ALA A 14 -9.49 -2.18 6.11
C ALA A 14 -9.57 -1.85 4.61
N SER A 15 -9.41 -2.87 3.73
CA SER A 15 -9.52 -2.71 2.28
C SER A 15 -10.93 -2.35 1.82
N LEU A 16 -11.98 -2.73 2.55
CA LEU A 16 -13.34 -2.27 2.25
C LEU A 16 -13.47 -0.75 2.45
N ILE A 17 -12.90 -0.22 3.52
CA ILE A 17 -12.94 1.22 3.81
C ILE A 17 -12.09 1.98 2.77
N THR A 18 -10.86 1.56 2.56
CA THR A 18 -9.96 2.20 1.59
C THR A 18 -10.45 2.02 0.14
N GLY A 19 -11.10 0.90 -0.16
CA GLY A 19 -11.77 0.66 -1.43
C GLY A 19 -12.96 1.61 -1.66
N ALA A 20 -13.80 1.83 -0.64
CA ALA A 20 -14.89 2.80 -0.71
C ALA A 20 -14.36 4.23 -0.93
N GLN A 21 -13.25 4.60 -0.27
CA GLN A 21 -12.57 5.88 -0.49
C GLN A 21 -12.03 5.99 -1.93
N ALA A 22 -11.43 4.92 -2.46
CA ALA A 22 -10.93 4.87 -3.84
C ALA A 22 -12.07 5.07 -4.84
N VAL A 23 -13.22 4.40 -4.64
CA VAL A 23 -14.42 4.58 -5.47
C VAL A 23 -14.92 6.01 -5.42
N LEU A 24 -15.00 6.61 -4.23
CA LEU A 24 -15.42 8.01 -4.06
C LEU A 24 -14.47 8.97 -4.80
N LEU A 25 -13.17 8.80 -4.68
CA LEU A 25 -12.17 9.63 -5.37
C LEU A 25 -12.27 9.48 -6.88
N VAL A 26 -12.47 8.27 -7.40
CA VAL A 26 -12.67 8.04 -8.83
C VAL A 26 -13.97 8.66 -9.32
N ALA A 27 -15.05 8.59 -8.54
CA ALA A 27 -16.30 9.26 -8.86
C ALA A 27 -16.14 10.80 -8.94
N LEU A 28 -15.38 11.40 -8.03
CA LEU A 28 -15.04 12.82 -8.08
C LEU A 28 -14.16 13.15 -9.30
N LEU A 29 -13.18 12.29 -9.61
CA LEU A 29 -12.28 12.48 -10.76
C LEU A 29 -13.07 12.56 -12.07
N HIS A 30 -14.03 11.66 -12.29
CA HIS A 30 -14.84 11.63 -13.50
C HIS A 30 -16.00 12.63 -13.48
N GLY A 31 -16.69 12.77 -12.34
CA GLY A 31 -17.88 13.61 -12.23
C GLY A 31 -17.61 15.09 -12.05
N ALA A 32 -16.57 15.45 -11.28
CA ALA A 32 -16.25 16.85 -10.96
C ALA A 32 -15.06 17.40 -11.76
N LEU A 33 -14.04 16.59 -12.03
CA LEU A 33 -12.84 17.04 -12.74
C LEU A 33 -12.88 16.74 -14.24
N GLY A 34 -13.94 16.10 -14.74
CA GLY A 34 -14.18 15.93 -16.17
C GLY A 34 -13.29 14.91 -16.88
N VAL A 35 -12.70 13.96 -16.14
CA VAL A 35 -11.94 12.89 -16.76
C VAL A 35 -12.88 12.02 -17.61
N ALA A 36 -12.41 11.63 -18.79
CA ALA A 36 -13.21 10.86 -19.74
C ALA A 36 -13.72 9.54 -19.14
N TRP A 37 -15.03 9.29 -19.26
CA TRP A 37 -15.68 8.09 -18.72
C TRP A 37 -15.16 6.77 -19.33
N SER A 38 -14.55 6.84 -20.51
CA SER A 38 -13.87 5.69 -21.15
C SER A 38 -12.69 5.17 -20.31
N LEU A 39 -12.08 6.01 -19.48
CA LEU A 39 -10.98 5.64 -18.58
C LEU A 39 -11.46 5.06 -17.24
N LEU A 40 -12.77 5.06 -16.96
CA LEU A 40 -13.33 4.62 -15.69
C LEU A 40 -12.87 3.19 -15.28
N PRO A 41 -12.88 2.18 -16.14
CA PRO A 41 -12.44 0.84 -15.74
C PRO A 41 -10.97 0.81 -15.31
N ALA A 42 -10.10 1.54 -16.02
CA ALA A 42 -8.67 1.60 -15.74
C ALA A 42 -8.38 2.38 -14.43
N THR A 43 -8.97 3.57 -14.28
CA THR A 43 -8.81 4.41 -13.08
C THR A 43 -9.35 3.71 -11.83
N LEU A 44 -10.53 3.07 -11.93
CA LEU A 44 -11.14 2.34 -10.82
C LEU A 44 -10.31 1.11 -10.43
N GLY A 45 -9.96 0.27 -11.41
CA GLY A 45 -9.16 -0.93 -11.16
C GLY A 45 -7.80 -0.62 -10.56
N PHE A 46 -7.12 0.41 -11.08
CA PHE A 46 -5.82 0.82 -10.59
C PHE A 46 -5.91 1.46 -9.18
N SER A 47 -6.93 2.29 -8.91
CA SER A 47 -7.16 2.86 -7.57
C SER A 47 -7.45 1.81 -6.52
N LEU A 48 -8.23 0.77 -6.86
CA LEU A 48 -8.48 -0.36 -5.96
C LEU A 48 -7.21 -1.16 -5.69
N LEU A 49 -6.37 -1.38 -6.70
CA LEU A 49 -5.07 -2.03 -6.52
C LEU A 49 -4.18 -1.23 -5.56
N ILE A 50 -4.09 0.09 -5.74
CA ILE A 50 -3.36 0.98 -4.82
C ILE A 50 -3.91 0.82 -3.40
N ALA A 51 -5.23 0.93 -3.22
CA ALA A 51 -5.87 0.84 -1.90
C ALA A 51 -5.53 -0.48 -1.18
N ILE A 52 -5.59 -1.61 -1.88
CA ILE A 52 -5.27 -2.93 -1.32
C ILE A 52 -3.78 -3.06 -1.00
N ALA A 53 -2.90 -2.65 -1.91
CA ALA A 53 -1.45 -2.74 -1.73
C ALA A 53 -0.98 -1.92 -0.52
N PHE A 54 -1.47 -0.67 -0.40
CA PHE A 54 -1.14 0.20 0.72
C PHE A 54 -1.74 -0.28 2.04
N THR A 55 -2.98 -0.77 2.03
CA THR A 55 -3.59 -1.38 3.22
C THR A 55 -2.75 -2.55 3.73
N ALA A 56 -2.30 -3.44 2.84
CA ALA A 56 -1.47 -4.58 3.20
C ALA A 56 -0.11 -4.12 3.76
N PHE A 57 0.50 -3.11 3.17
CA PHE A 57 1.78 -2.55 3.61
C PHE A 57 1.70 -1.90 4.99
N HIS A 58 0.74 -1.01 5.22
CA HIS A 58 0.55 -0.38 6.52
C HIS A 58 0.13 -1.38 7.60
N TYR A 59 -0.65 -2.40 7.24
CA TYR A 59 -0.97 -3.51 8.14
C TYR A 59 0.29 -4.31 8.53
N LEU A 60 1.21 -4.58 7.60
CA LEU A 60 2.49 -5.20 7.89
C LEU A 60 3.27 -4.40 8.93
N LEU A 61 3.41 -3.08 8.73
CA LEU A 61 4.14 -2.21 9.65
C LEU A 61 3.54 -2.22 11.06
N THR A 62 2.22 -2.07 11.16
CA THR A 62 1.52 -2.03 12.45
C THR A 62 1.50 -3.39 13.15
N SER A 63 1.34 -4.49 12.41
CA SER A 63 1.34 -5.84 12.97
C SER A 63 2.74 -6.35 13.34
N GLY A 64 3.77 -5.89 12.61
CA GLY A 64 5.16 -6.29 12.84
C GLY A 64 5.87 -5.49 13.93
N LEU A 65 5.59 -4.19 14.01
CA LEU A 65 6.28 -3.23 14.90
C LEU A 65 5.38 -2.71 16.04
N GLY A 66 4.12 -3.11 16.11
CA GLY A 66 3.19 -2.66 17.13
C GLY A 66 3.01 -1.13 17.12
N ARG A 67 3.13 -0.48 18.31
CA ARG A 67 2.99 0.99 18.43
C ARG A 67 4.01 1.77 17.61
N ALA A 68 5.24 1.29 17.51
CA ALA A 68 6.27 1.90 16.67
C ALA A 68 5.89 1.83 15.19
N GLY A 69 5.16 0.80 14.77
CA GLY A 69 4.68 0.63 13.40
C GLY A 69 3.77 1.77 12.92
N LEU A 70 2.97 2.36 13.80
CA LEU A 70 2.16 3.54 13.46
C LEU A 70 3.05 4.75 13.12
N ILE A 71 4.07 5.00 13.94
CA ILE A 71 5.00 6.12 13.74
C ILE A 71 5.80 5.90 12.46
N VAL A 72 6.34 4.70 12.26
CA VAL A 72 7.07 4.32 11.04
C VAL A 72 6.17 4.43 9.81
N SER A 73 4.92 4.00 9.91
CA SER A 73 3.93 4.08 8.84
C SER A 73 3.68 5.53 8.41
N LEU A 74 3.46 6.45 9.37
CA LEU A 74 3.26 7.87 9.09
C LEU A 74 4.52 8.53 8.53
N PHE A 75 5.69 8.21 9.07
CA PHE A 75 6.97 8.71 8.56
C PHE A 75 7.22 8.26 7.12
N LEU A 76 7.04 6.97 6.84
CA LEU A 76 7.18 6.44 5.48
C LEU A 76 6.16 7.05 4.52
N LEU A 77 4.94 7.31 4.96
CA LEU A 77 3.94 7.99 4.13
C LEU A 77 4.40 9.41 3.78
N ALA A 78 4.93 10.16 4.75
CA ALA A 78 5.47 11.50 4.49
C ALA A 78 6.64 11.46 3.49
N VAL A 79 7.59 10.53 3.67
CA VAL A 79 8.71 10.32 2.74
C VAL A 79 8.19 9.95 1.34
N GLN A 80 7.21 9.06 1.25
CA GLN A 80 6.61 8.66 -0.02
C GLN A 80 5.98 9.85 -0.74
N ILE A 81 5.13 10.64 -0.07
CA ILE A 81 4.47 11.81 -0.68
C ILE A 81 5.52 12.80 -1.21
N THR A 82 6.61 13.01 -0.47
CA THR A 82 7.67 13.93 -0.88
C THR A 82 8.49 13.40 -2.05
N SER A 83 8.71 12.07 -2.13
CA SER A 83 9.69 11.45 -3.06
C SER A 83 9.09 10.96 -4.36
N THR A 84 7.76 11.01 -4.55
CA THR A 84 7.10 10.34 -5.69
C THR A 84 6.99 11.15 -6.96
N GLY A 85 7.34 12.43 -6.92
CA GLY A 85 7.14 13.32 -8.06
C GLY A 85 5.66 13.63 -8.36
N GLY A 86 4.73 13.33 -7.43
CA GLY A 86 3.31 13.59 -7.64
C GLY A 86 2.92 15.06 -7.57
N ILE A 87 3.63 15.85 -6.78
CA ILE A 87 3.41 17.29 -6.62
C ILE A 87 4.40 18.09 -7.48
N TYR A 88 5.66 17.67 -7.50
CA TYR A 88 6.72 18.26 -8.29
C TYR A 88 7.41 17.20 -9.13
N PRO A 89 7.92 17.52 -10.34
CA PRO A 89 8.76 16.61 -11.10
C PRO A 89 9.92 16.09 -10.25
N ILE A 90 10.22 14.79 -10.36
CA ILE A 90 11.23 14.13 -9.51
C ILE A 90 12.62 14.75 -9.69
N GLU A 91 12.88 15.29 -10.86
CA GLU A 91 14.15 15.95 -11.24
C GLU A 91 14.40 17.24 -10.43
N LEU A 92 13.34 17.84 -9.89
CA LEU A 92 13.43 19.04 -9.06
C LEU A 92 13.63 18.71 -7.56
N LEU A 93 13.52 17.45 -7.19
CA LEU A 93 13.76 17.02 -5.82
C LEU A 93 15.26 16.93 -5.53
N SER A 94 15.63 17.08 -4.26
CA SER A 94 17.02 16.85 -3.85
C SER A 94 17.42 15.37 -4.05
N THR A 95 18.71 15.14 -4.35
CA THR A 95 19.25 13.82 -4.69
C THR A 95 18.81 12.67 -3.76
N PRO A 96 18.75 12.82 -2.42
CA PRO A 96 18.31 11.72 -1.56
C PRO A 96 16.89 11.22 -1.88
N PHE A 97 15.97 12.13 -2.21
CA PHE A 97 14.60 11.76 -2.56
C PHE A 97 14.51 11.08 -3.93
N GLN A 98 15.31 11.53 -4.89
CA GLN A 98 15.42 10.88 -6.21
C GLN A 98 15.93 9.44 -6.10
N VAL A 99 16.93 9.20 -5.24
CA VAL A 99 17.50 7.86 -5.02
C VAL A 99 16.52 6.91 -4.33
N VAL A 100 15.72 7.42 -3.38
CA VAL A 100 14.76 6.61 -2.62
C VAL A 100 13.48 6.33 -3.42
N SER A 101 13.08 7.23 -4.32
CA SER A 101 11.84 7.16 -5.09
C SER A 101 11.59 5.81 -5.77
N PRO A 102 12.53 5.17 -6.47
CA PRO A 102 12.29 3.88 -7.14
C PRO A 102 11.94 2.72 -6.19
N PHE A 103 12.24 2.85 -4.89
CA PHE A 103 11.95 1.84 -3.89
C PHE A 103 10.59 2.04 -3.21
N LEU A 104 9.91 3.13 -3.51
CA LEU A 104 8.64 3.50 -2.87
C LEU A 104 7.44 3.06 -3.71
N PRO A 105 6.46 2.35 -3.13
CA PRO A 105 5.29 1.91 -3.86
C PRO A 105 4.43 3.07 -4.38
N LEU A 106 4.42 4.22 -3.69
CA LEU A 106 3.67 5.39 -4.13
C LEU A 106 4.20 5.98 -5.45
N THR A 107 5.49 5.83 -5.75
CA THR A 107 6.06 6.22 -7.05
C THR A 107 5.35 5.52 -8.20
N TYR A 108 5.16 4.21 -8.09
CA TYR A 108 4.46 3.42 -9.11
C TYR A 108 2.96 3.71 -9.13
N ALA A 109 2.35 4.02 -7.98
CA ALA A 109 0.96 4.45 -7.92
C ALA A 109 0.74 5.76 -8.69
N VAL A 110 1.61 6.75 -8.49
CA VAL A 110 1.57 8.03 -9.19
C VAL A 110 1.84 7.86 -10.68
N GLN A 111 2.93 7.18 -11.05
CA GLN A 111 3.30 6.96 -12.46
C GLN A 111 2.22 6.19 -13.23
N GLY A 112 1.67 5.13 -12.64
CA GLY A 112 0.62 4.35 -13.29
C GLY A 112 -0.66 5.16 -13.47
N MET A 113 -1.09 5.93 -12.46
CA MET A 113 -2.27 6.78 -12.59
C MET A 113 -2.06 7.90 -13.60
N GLN A 114 -0.90 8.56 -13.59
CA GLN A 114 -0.55 9.56 -14.61
C GLN A 114 -0.54 8.95 -16.02
N GLY A 115 0.00 7.73 -16.16
CA GLY A 115 -0.02 7.00 -17.44
C GLY A 115 -1.44 6.72 -17.95
N ILE A 116 -2.38 6.38 -17.07
CA ILE A 116 -3.79 6.19 -17.43
C ILE A 116 -4.43 7.52 -17.85
N LEU A 117 -4.24 8.58 -17.08
CA LEU A 117 -4.91 9.87 -17.28
C LEU A 117 -4.33 10.64 -18.46
N ALA A 118 -3.02 10.57 -18.70
CA ALA A 118 -2.35 11.27 -19.80
C ALA A 118 -2.31 10.49 -21.11
N GLY A 119 -2.87 9.29 -21.18
CA GLY A 119 -2.79 8.43 -22.35
C GLY A 119 -1.38 7.92 -22.64
N GLY A 120 -0.60 7.68 -21.56
CA GLY A 120 0.77 7.19 -21.64
C GLY A 120 0.87 5.74 -22.14
N ASN A 121 2.12 5.26 -22.26
CA ASN A 121 2.40 3.89 -22.71
C ASN A 121 1.72 2.84 -21.82
N PRO A 122 0.82 1.99 -22.35
CA PRO A 122 0.16 0.93 -21.59
C PRO A 122 1.13 -0.02 -20.88
N GLY A 123 2.31 -0.26 -21.45
CA GLY A 123 3.36 -1.08 -20.84
C GLY A 123 3.87 -0.50 -19.51
N GLY A 124 4.00 0.82 -19.42
CA GLY A 124 4.37 1.50 -18.17
C GLY A 124 3.30 1.36 -17.09
N VAL A 125 2.03 1.46 -17.46
CA VAL A 125 0.90 1.26 -16.53
C VAL A 125 0.86 -0.17 -16.01
N ILE A 126 1.05 -1.15 -16.90
CA ILE A 126 1.10 -2.58 -16.54
C ILE A 126 2.28 -2.87 -15.61
N ALA A 127 3.46 -2.32 -15.91
CA ALA A 127 4.64 -2.47 -15.07
C ALA A 127 4.40 -1.88 -13.67
N ALA A 128 3.83 -0.68 -13.58
CA ALA A 128 3.47 -0.05 -12.31
C ALA A 128 2.45 -0.89 -11.53
N ALA A 129 1.43 -1.43 -12.20
CA ALA A 129 0.45 -2.33 -11.59
C ALA A 129 1.10 -3.61 -11.06
N ALA A 130 2.01 -4.21 -11.82
CA ALA A 130 2.75 -5.42 -11.42
C ALA A 130 3.60 -5.18 -10.17
N VAL A 131 4.31 -4.06 -10.11
CA VAL A 131 5.10 -3.68 -8.91
C VAL A 131 4.21 -3.49 -7.69
N LEU A 132 3.09 -2.77 -7.83
CA LEU A 132 2.12 -2.58 -6.75
C LEU A 132 1.52 -3.89 -6.27
N ALA A 133 1.15 -4.78 -7.19
CA ALA A 133 0.63 -6.11 -6.86
C ALA A 133 1.67 -6.95 -6.10
N ALA A 134 2.91 -6.99 -6.58
CA ALA A 134 4.01 -7.68 -5.93
C ALA A 134 4.28 -7.13 -4.53
N PHE A 135 4.22 -5.80 -4.38
CA PHE A 135 4.38 -5.12 -3.09
C PHE A 135 3.26 -5.47 -2.10
N GLY A 136 2.01 -5.47 -2.55
CA GLY A 136 0.85 -5.85 -1.73
C GLY A 136 0.87 -7.32 -1.31
N ILE A 137 1.21 -8.22 -2.23
CA ILE A 137 1.36 -9.66 -1.95
C ILE A 137 2.51 -9.88 -0.97
N GLY A 138 3.69 -9.30 -1.24
CA GLY A 138 4.85 -9.41 -0.36
C GLY A 138 4.57 -8.90 1.05
N SER A 139 3.90 -7.75 1.17
CA SER A 139 3.49 -7.18 2.45
C SER A 139 2.53 -8.12 3.21
N THR A 140 1.57 -8.72 2.52
CA THR A 140 0.63 -9.68 3.12
C THR A 140 1.36 -10.93 3.62
N VAL A 141 2.27 -11.48 2.83
CA VAL A 141 3.07 -12.66 3.20
C VAL A 141 3.94 -12.34 4.41
N LEU A 142 4.64 -11.20 4.41
CA LEU A 142 5.48 -10.78 5.54
C LEU A 142 4.65 -10.52 6.80
N ALA A 143 3.45 -9.96 6.69
CA ALA A 143 2.55 -9.77 7.83
C ALA A 143 2.13 -11.13 8.45
N LEU A 144 1.88 -12.14 7.62
CA LEU A 144 1.62 -13.50 8.10
C LEU A 144 2.79 -14.08 8.91
N PHE A 145 4.03 -13.87 8.45
CA PHE A 145 5.23 -14.31 9.17
C PHE A 145 5.42 -13.53 10.48
N ALA A 146 5.26 -12.21 10.47
CA ALA A 146 5.38 -11.37 11.65
C ALA A 146 4.41 -11.81 12.77
N ILE A 147 3.15 -12.05 12.43
CA ILE A 147 2.14 -12.51 13.41
C ILE A 147 2.44 -13.92 13.93
N ARG A 148 2.94 -14.81 13.08
CA ARG A 148 3.34 -16.15 13.53
C ARG A 148 4.48 -16.08 14.55
N ARG A 149 5.45 -15.21 14.31
CA ARG A 149 6.62 -15.02 15.19
C ARG A 149 6.23 -14.45 16.55
N THR A 150 5.41 -13.38 16.58
CA THR A 150 4.98 -12.73 17.82
C THR A 150 4.14 -13.66 18.70
N ARG A 151 3.27 -14.48 18.10
CA ARG A 151 2.46 -15.46 18.84
C ARG A 151 3.28 -16.60 19.39
N ARG A 152 4.32 -17.07 18.69
CA ARG A 152 5.25 -18.09 19.21
C ARG A 152 6.03 -17.56 20.41
N ALA A 153 6.55 -16.35 20.34
CA ALA A 153 7.26 -15.72 21.46
C ALA A 153 6.35 -15.55 22.68
N GLY A 154 5.10 -15.11 22.49
CA GLY A 154 4.11 -15.02 23.56
C GLY A 154 3.72 -16.37 24.19
N ALA A 155 3.63 -17.43 23.40
CA ALA A 155 3.31 -18.76 23.89
C ALA A 155 4.45 -19.37 24.72
N ILE A 156 5.70 -19.07 24.41
CA ILE A 156 6.87 -19.52 25.14
C ILE A 156 7.02 -18.73 26.46
N GLY A 157 6.68 -17.42 26.47
CA GLY A 157 6.70 -16.57 27.67
C GLY A 157 5.52 -16.78 28.63
N LEU A 158 4.48 -17.50 28.21
CA LEU A 158 3.30 -17.84 29.03
C LEU A 158 3.37 -19.23 29.66
N LEU A 159 4.47 -19.98 29.50
CA LEU A 159 4.73 -21.14 30.34
C LEU A 159 5.13 -20.61 31.73
N PRO A 160 4.23 -20.63 32.73
CA PRO A 160 4.62 -20.25 34.06
C PRO A 160 5.70 -21.23 34.54
N ALA A 161 6.64 -20.75 35.29
CA ALA A 161 7.46 -21.55 36.17
C ALA A 161 6.53 -22.23 37.23
N VAL A 162 5.79 -23.25 36.77
CA VAL A 162 5.08 -24.18 37.66
C VAL A 162 5.97 -25.42 37.77
N ALA A 163 7.07 -25.28 38.45
CA ALA A 163 7.86 -26.36 38.98
C ALA A 163 8.87 -25.81 40.01
N SER A 164 8.39 -25.50 41.19
CA SER A 164 9.17 -25.57 42.43
C SER A 164 8.22 -25.73 43.59
#